data_1e9875f00276151c3811cbf234078e8e
#
_entry.id   1e9875f00276151c3811cbf234078e8e
#
_cell.length_a   1.000
_cell.length_b   1.000
_cell.length_c   1.000
_cell.angle_alpha   90.00
_cell.angle_beta   90.00
_cell.angle_gamma   90.00
#
_symmetry.space_group_name_H-M   'P 1'
#
loop_
_entity.id
_entity.type
_entity.pdbx_description
1 polymer ?
#
loop_
_entity_poly.entity_id
_entity_poly.type
_entity_poly.pdbx_seq_one_letter_code
_entity_poly.pdbx_strand_id
1 'polypeptide(L)'
;IKDIQLGSAYVGEDNFFELSGNDEDSWIKLNEFKYGKLIFDYYGNRNNFLVVADSWHPNWKAKLNETNLEIIKVNKIFKGIKLPPGKGKVILYFDTSSYKPGIYITLVSWSLFLTFFLFLARKKVFSNNTTGLLK
;
A
#
# COMPACT_ATOMS: atom_id res chain seq x y z
N ILE A 1 1.38 -22.84 3.51
CA ILE A 1 0.66 -21.90 2.62
C ILE A 1 -0.80 -22.15 2.88
N LYS A 2 -1.52 -21.20 3.51
CA LYS A 2 -2.95 -21.35 3.78
C LYS A 2 -3.72 -21.20 2.48
N ASP A 3 -4.52 -22.19 2.14
CA ASP A 3 -5.52 -22.09 1.08
C ASP A 3 -6.49 -20.98 1.47
N ILE A 4 -6.57 -19.96 0.59
CA ILE A 4 -7.53 -18.87 0.78
C ILE A 4 -8.87 -19.40 0.27
N GLN A 5 -9.76 -19.74 1.18
CA GLN A 5 -11.12 -20.14 0.82
C GLN A 5 -11.91 -18.91 0.37
N LEU A 6 -12.57 -19.04 -0.77
CA LEU A 6 -13.59 -18.09 -1.24
C LEU A 6 -14.81 -18.30 -0.34
N GLY A 7 -15.12 -17.36 0.52
CA GLY A 7 -16.19 -17.46 1.51
C GLY A 7 -17.11 -16.25 1.53
N SER A 8 -18.19 -16.34 2.32
CA SER A 8 -19.11 -15.23 2.54
C SER A 8 -18.46 -14.12 3.34
N ALA A 9 -18.49 -12.88 2.83
CA ALA A 9 -17.97 -11.71 3.52
C ALA A 9 -19.09 -10.68 3.74
N TYR A 10 -19.15 -10.13 4.95
CA TYR A 10 -20.06 -9.03 5.25
C TYR A 10 -19.47 -7.70 4.80
N VAL A 11 -20.19 -7.00 3.93
CA VAL A 11 -19.76 -5.71 3.39
C VAL A 11 -20.78 -4.66 3.83
N GLY A 12 -20.50 -3.96 4.93
CA GLY A 12 -21.28 -2.81 5.42
C GLY A 12 -22.81 -2.88 5.26
N GLU A 13 -23.55 -2.02 5.93
CA GLU A 13 -25.03 -2.11 5.98
C GLU A 13 -25.72 -1.89 4.61
N ASP A 14 -25.04 -1.28 3.62
CA ASP A 14 -25.66 -0.85 2.36
C ASP A 14 -25.31 -1.68 1.12
N ASN A 15 -24.42 -2.67 1.23
CA ASN A 15 -24.00 -3.47 0.08
C ASN A 15 -23.93 -4.97 0.39
N PHE A 16 -25.05 -5.63 0.19
CA PHE A 16 -25.10 -7.09 0.13
C PHE A 16 -24.56 -7.55 -1.22
N PHE A 17 -23.39 -8.18 -1.24
CA PHE A 17 -22.95 -8.91 -2.41
C PHE A 17 -23.37 -10.36 -2.26
N GLU A 18 -24.20 -10.81 -3.20
CA GLU A 18 -24.48 -12.23 -3.37
C GLU A 18 -23.19 -12.91 -3.82
N LEU A 19 -22.60 -13.68 -2.91
CA LEU A 19 -21.47 -14.52 -3.23
C LEU A 19 -22.00 -15.62 -4.12
N SER A 20 -21.49 -15.67 -5.32
CA SER A 20 -21.65 -16.83 -6.18
C SER A 20 -21.11 -18.04 -5.40
N GLY A 21 -22.01 -18.91 -4.97
CA GLY A 21 -21.67 -20.07 -4.13
C GLY A 21 -20.60 -20.94 -4.78
N ASN A 22 -20.01 -21.81 -3.98
CA ASN A 22 -18.98 -22.78 -4.30
C ASN A 22 -18.91 -23.16 -5.78
N ASP A 23 -18.12 -22.44 -6.54
CA ASP A 23 -17.77 -22.82 -7.90
C ASP A 23 -16.51 -23.70 -7.75
N GLU A 24 -16.72 -25.02 -7.79
CA GLU A 24 -15.65 -26.01 -7.65
C GLU A 24 -14.52 -25.82 -8.68
N ASP A 25 -14.82 -25.11 -9.78
CA ASP A 25 -13.88 -24.85 -10.86
C ASP A 25 -13.06 -23.55 -10.68
N SER A 26 -13.40 -22.70 -9.71
CA SER A 26 -12.64 -21.45 -9.45
C SER A 26 -11.55 -21.68 -8.42
N TRP A 27 -10.38 -21.11 -8.68
CA TRP A 27 -9.27 -21.19 -7.73
C TRP A 27 -8.45 -19.91 -7.70
N ILE A 28 -7.80 -19.70 -6.56
CA ILE A 28 -6.82 -18.63 -6.37
C ILE A 28 -5.62 -19.20 -5.57
N LYS A 29 -4.42 -18.86 -6.02
CA LYS A 29 -3.18 -19.32 -5.40
C LYS A 29 -2.25 -18.14 -5.16
N LEU A 30 -1.78 -17.98 -3.92
CA LEU A 30 -0.77 -16.99 -3.61
C LEU A 30 0.57 -17.41 -4.24
N ASN A 31 1.11 -16.58 -5.12
CA ASN A 31 2.35 -16.81 -5.83
C ASN A 31 3.52 -16.05 -5.20
N GLU A 32 3.28 -14.79 -4.79
CA GLU A 32 4.31 -13.95 -4.19
C GLU A 32 3.74 -13.17 -3.01
N PHE A 33 4.47 -13.17 -1.90
CA PHE A 33 4.21 -12.33 -0.74
C PHE A 33 5.44 -11.46 -0.46
N LYS A 34 5.32 -10.14 -0.66
CA LYS A 34 6.31 -9.15 -0.28
C LYS A 34 5.67 -8.06 0.54
N TYR A 35 6.48 -7.33 1.31
CA TYR A 35 5.99 -6.16 2.04
C TYR A 35 5.32 -5.16 1.10
N GLY A 36 4.03 -4.90 1.34
CA GLY A 36 3.23 -4.00 0.50
C GLY A 36 2.84 -4.54 -0.88
N LYS A 37 3.05 -5.84 -1.16
CA LYS A 37 2.68 -6.45 -2.44
C LYS A 37 2.31 -7.92 -2.30
N LEU A 38 1.16 -8.29 -2.88
CA LEU A 38 0.65 -9.65 -2.95
C LEU A 38 0.34 -9.97 -4.42
N ILE A 39 0.78 -11.13 -4.89
CA ILE A 39 0.47 -11.60 -6.24
C ILE A 39 -0.19 -12.97 -6.13
N PHE A 40 -1.36 -13.09 -6.74
CA PHE A 40 -2.10 -14.34 -6.83
C PHE A 40 -2.26 -14.75 -8.28
N ASP A 41 -2.16 -16.04 -8.54
CA ASP A 41 -2.69 -16.63 -9.77
C ASP A 41 -4.16 -16.96 -9.55
N TYR A 42 -5.00 -16.57 -10.50
CA TYR A 42 -6.46 -16.66 -10.41
C TYR A 42 -7.05 -17.30 -11.64
N TYR A 43 -8.07 -18.11 -11.43
CA TYR A 43 -8.98 -18.60 -12.43
C TYR A 43 -10.41 -18.66 -11.88
N GLY A 44 -11.38 -18.19 -12.65
CA GLY A 44 -12.80 -18.26 -12.28
C GLY A 44 -13.72 -18.20 -13.48
N ASN A 45 -14.75 -19.02 -13.47
CA ASN A 45 -15.78 -19.07 -14.52
C ASN A 45 -16.92 -18.07 -14.29
N ARG A 46 -17.01 -17.51 -13.08
CA ARG A 46 -18.05 -16.57 -12.63
C ARG A 46 -17.43 -15.38 -11.91
N ASN A 47 -18.27 -14.43 -11.53
CA ASN A 47 -17.87 -13.38 -10.60
C ASN A 47 -17.56 -14.00 -9.23
N ASN A 48 -16.35 -13.79 -8.76
CA ASN A 48 -15.87 -14.27 -7.48
C ASN A 48 -15.54 -13.09 -6.56
N PHE A 49 -15.38 -13.41 -5.28
CA PHE A 49 -15.03 -12.40 -4.28
C PHE A 49 -13.85 -12.89 -3.44
N LEU A 50 -12.73 -12.19 -3.54
CA LEU A 50 -11.53 -12.48 -2.77
C LEU A 50 -11.51 -11.65 -1.50
N VAL A 51 -11.44 -12.31 -0.34
CA VAL A 51 -11.17 -11.64 0.94
C VAL A 51 -9.72 -11.89 1.33
N VAL A 52 -8.99 -10.81 1.57
CA VAL A 52 -7.63 -10.88 2.11
C VAL A 52 -7.68 -10.43 3.56
N ALA A 53 -7.41 -11.36 4.48
CA ALA A 53 -7.42 -11.13 5.93
C ALA A 53 -6.19 -10.33 6.38
N ASP A 54 -6.08 -9.12 5.87
CA ASP A 54 -5.06 -8.15 6.20
C ASP A 54 -5.70 -6.76 6.24
N SER A 55 -5.12 -5.84 7.03
CA SER A 55 -5.69 -4.53 7.31
C SER A 55 -5.99 -3.72 6.06
N TRP A 56 -7.25 -3.28 5.94
CA TRP A 56 -7.67 -2.37 4.89
C TRP A 56 -7.05 -0.98 5.09
N HIS A 57 -6.60 -0.38 3.99
CA HIS A 57 -6.18 1.02 3.94
C HIS A 57 -6.51 1.59 2.56
N PRO A 58 -6.88 2.87 2.42
CA PRO A 58 -7.28 3.47 1.13
C PRO A 58 -6.15 3.48 0.08
N ASN A 59 -4.90 3.34 0.49
CA ASN A 59 -3.76 3.28 -0.42
C ASN A 59 -3.53 1.88 -1.01
N TRP A 60 -4.24 0.85 -0.55
CA TRP A 60 -4.19 -0.43 -1.24
C TRP A 60 -4.88 -0.33 -2.61
N LYS A 61 -4.24 -0.85 -3.63
CA LYS A 61 -4.72 -0.94 -5.00
C LYS A 61 -4.68 -2.39 -5.46
N ALA A 62 -5.61 -2.74 -6.35
CA ALA A 62 -5.66 -4.07 -6.94
C ALA A 62 -5.77 -4.00 -8.45
N LYS A 63 -5.19 -4.98 -9.12
CA LYS A 63 -5.31 -5.19 -10.57
C LYS A 63 -5.51 -6.67 -10.88
N LEU A 64 -6.32 -6.97 -11.87
CA LEU A 64 -6.32 -8.26 -12.56
C LEU A 64 -5.67 -8.06 -13.93
N ASN A 65 -4.48 -8.61 -14.11
CA ASN A 65 -3.61 -8.27 -15.25
C ASN A 65 -3.40 -6.75 -15.31
N GLU A 66 -3.91 -6.06 -16.33
CA GLU A 66 -3.80 -4.60 -16.49
C GLU A 66 -5.08 -3.84 -16.06
N THR A 67 -6.15 -4.54 -15.70
CA THR A 67 -7.42 -3.93 -15.31
C THR A 67 -7.44 -3.61 -13.83
N ASN A 68 -7.68 -2.34 -13.47
CA ASN A 68 -7.83 -1.94 -12.07
C ASN A 68 -9.08 -2.55 -11.46
N LEU A 69 -8.96 -3.07 -10.25
CA LEU A 69 -10.04 -3.60 -9.44
C LEU A 69 -10.26 -2.70 -8.22
N GLU A 70 -11.52 -2.59 -7.82
CA GLU A 70 -11.88 -1.89 -6.61
C GLU A 70 -11.59 -2.75 -5.39
N ILE A 71 -10.97 -2.16 -4.35
CA ILE A 71 -10.80 -2.77 -3.05
C ILE A 71 -11.82 -2.15 -2.10
N ILE A 72 -12.68 -2.97 -1.55
CA ILE A 72 -13.67 -2.57 -0.56
C ILE A 72 -13.28 -3.07 0.83
N LYS A 73 -13.73 -2.35 1.86
CA LYS A 73 -13.52 -2.75 3.24
C LYS A 73 -14.57 -3.77 3.64
N VAL A 74 -14.14 -4.96 4.08
CA VAL A 74 -15.03 -6.04 4.51
C VAL A 74 -14.73 -6.44 5.96
N ASN A 75 -15.72 -6.98 6.64
CA ASN A 75 -15.60 -7.40 8.04
C ASN A 75 -14.95 -6.32 8.94
N LYS A 76 -15.24 -5.03 8.66
CA LYS A 76 -14.73 -3.82 9.34
C LYS A 76 -13.23 -3.55 9.16
N ILE A 77 -12.40 -4.54 8.84
CA ILE A 77 -10.93 -4.40 8.83
C ILE A 77 -10.24 -5.01 7.61
N PHE A 78 -10.86 -5.96 6.89
CA PHE A 78 -10.21 -6.70 5.82
C PHE A 78 -10.40 -6.06 4.44
N LYS A 79 -9.63 -6.53 3.47
CA LYS A 79 -9.73 -6.14 2.06
C LYS A 79 -10.59 -7.15 1.31
N GLY A 80 -11.61 -6.67 0.61
CA GLY A 80 -12.44 -7.44 -0.30
C GLY A 80 -12.27 -6.98 -1.73
N ILE A 81 -12.24 -7.88 -2.69
CA ILE A 81 -12.01 -7.58 -4.11
C ILE A 81 -12.98 -8.40 -4.95
N LYS A 82 -13.72 -7.73 -5.81
CA LYS A 82 -14.56 -8.40 -6.82
C LYS A 82 -13.68 -8.86 -7.96
N LEU A 83 -13.72 -10.16 -8.24
CA LEU A 83 -12.97 -10.78 -9.34
C LEU A 83 -13.94 -11.17 -10.45
N PRO A 84 -13.81 -10.58 -11.65
CA PRO A 84 -14.64 -10.98 -12.80
C PRO A 84 -14.24 -12.39 -13.28
N PRO A 85 -15.08 -13.03 -14.09
CA PRO A 85 -14.69 -14.28 -14.77
C PRO A 85 -13.42 -14.09 -15.59
N GLY A 86 -12.57 -15.11 -15.59
CA GLY A 86 -11.34 -15.09 -16.37
C GLY A 86 -10.16 -15.74 -15.68
N LYS A 87 -9.01 -15.60 -16.33
CA LYS A 87 -7.73 -16.12 -15.82
C LYS A 87 -6.68 -15.03 -15.83
N GLY A 88 -5.88 -14.96 -14.82
CA GLY A 88 -4.79 -13.99 -14.77
C GLY A 88 -4.10 -13.87 -13.42
N LYS A 89 -3.34 -12.79 -13.30
CA LYS A 89 -2.66 -12.44 -12.04
C LYS A 89 -3.41 -11.31 -11.35
N VAL A 90 -3.82 -11.57 -10.12
CA VAL A 90 -4.35 -10.54 -9.22
C VAL A 90 -3.19 -9.96 -8.45
N ILE A 91 -2.93 -8.68 -8.62
CA ILE A 91 -1.83 -7.97 -7.96
C ILE A 91 -2.44 -6.95 -7.01
N LEU A 92 -2.19 -7.14 -5.71
CA LEU A 92 -2.46 -6.13 -4.69
C LEU A 92 -1.16 -5.42 -4.36
N TYR A 93 -1.18 -4.10 -4.33
CA TYR A 93 -0.02 -3.32 -3.96
C TYR A 93 -0.42 -2.08 -3.15
N PHE A 94 0.48 -1.66 -2.27
CA PHE A 94 0.29 -0.46 -1.48
C PHE A 94 0.89 0.74 -2.21
N ASP A 95 0.05 1.72 -2.56
CA ASP A 95 0.48 2.94 -3.22
C ASP A 95 1.05 3.94 -2.22
N THR A 96 2.35 4.17 -2.32
CA THR A 96 3.08 5.11 -1.46
C THR A 96 3.17 6.52 -2.04
N SER A 97 2.53 6.80 -3.18
CA SER A 97 2.64 8.09 -3.86
C SER A 97 2.19 9.27 -3.00
N SER A 98 1.19 9.07 -2.14
CA SER A 98 0.68 10.08 -1.22
C SER A 98 1.68 10.52 -0.14
N TYR A 99 2.73 9.75 0.14
CA TYR A 99 3.77 10.11 1.12
C TYR A 99 4.93 10.91 0.54
N LYS A 100 5.07 10.93 -0.80
CA LYS A 100 6.17 11.65 -1.48
C LYS A 100 6.28 13.12 -1.08
N PRO A 101 5.21 13.93 -0.99
CA PRO A 101 5.30 15.32 -0.56
C PRO A 101 5.92 15.47 0.83
N GLY A 102 5.58 14.60 1.77
CA GLY A 102 6.15 14.61 3.13
C GLY A 102 7.65 14.36 3.13
N ILE A 103 8.13 13.45 2.29
CA ILE A 103 9.57 13.18 2.14
C ILE A 103 10.30 14.42 1.64
N TYR A 104 9.77 15.11 0.62
CA TYR A 104 10.38 16.34 0.11
C TYR A 104 10.43 17.46 1.15
N ILE A 105 9.35 17.66 1.89
CA ILE A 105 9.32 18.65 2.99
C ILE A 105 10.38 18.35 4.03
N THR A 106 10.53 17.08 4.40
CA THR A 106 11.54 16.64 5.38
C THR A 106 12.95 16.93 4.87
N LEU A 107 13.26 16.58 3.62
CA LEU A 107 14.58 16.82 3.02
C LEU A 107 14.92 18.32 2.96
N VAL A 108 13.97 19.15 2.56
CA VAL A 108 14.16 20.61 2.54
C VAL A 108 14.42 21.15 3.93
N SER A 109 13.65 20.72 4.94
CA SER A 109 13.81 21.15 6.34
C SER A 109 15.20 20.78 6.88
N TRP A 110 15.64 19.54 6.63
CA TRP A 110 17.00 19.11 7.02
C TRP A 110 18.10 19.90 6.32
N SER A 111 17.94 20.20 5.05
CA SER A 111 18.89 21.01 4.27
C SER A 111 19.02 22.43 4.85
N LEU A 112 17.91 23.08 5.14
CA LEU A 112 17.90 24.41 5.78
C LEU A 112 18.53 24.38 7.18
N PHE A 113 18.21 23.38 7.97
CA PHE A 113 18.80 23.21 9.30
C PHE A 113 20.32 23.06 9.23
N LEU A 114 20.82 22.20 8.36
CA LEU A 114 22.25 21.98 8.16
C LEU A 114 22.96 23.25 7.69
N THR A 115 22.39 23.95 6.73
CA THR A 115 22.93 25.22 6.20
C THR A 115 23.02 26.27 7.30
N PHE A 116 21.97 26.43 8.10
CA PHE A 116 21.94 27.35 9.24
C PHE A 116 22.99 26.98 10.30
N PHE A 117 23.13 25.71 10.62
CA PHE A 117 24.16 25.24 11.57
C PHE A 117 25.58 25.51 11.08
N LEU A 118 25.87 25.26 9.81
CA LEU A 118 27.16 25.55 9.19
C LEU A 118 27.47 27.06 9.19
N PHE A 119 26.46 27.90 8.93
CA PHE A 119 26.60 29.35 9.01
C PHE A 119 26.99 29.81 10.41
N LEU A 120 26.33 29.30 11.45
CA LEU A 120 26.66 29.63 12.83
C LEU A 120 28.07 29.14 13.23
N ALA A 121 28.45 27.95 12.81
CA ALA A 121 29.80 27.40 13.05
C ALA A 121 30.90 28.29 12.44
N ARG A 122 30.71 28.72 11.18
CA ARG A 122 31.63 29.63 10.48
C ARG A 122 31.74 30.98 11.21
N LYS A 123 30.61 31.55 11.63
CA LYS A 123 30.62 32.83 12.37
C LYS A 123 31.41 32.73 13.66
N LYS A 124 31.31 31.63 14.40
CA LYS A 124 32.08 31.42 15.67
C LYS A 124 33.58 31.31 15.40
N VAL A 125 34.00 30.61 14.34
CA VAL A 125 35.43 30.47 13.98
C VAL A 125 36.01 31.81 13.60
N PHE A 126 35.29 32.61 12.79
CA PHE A 126 35.75 33.93 12.38
C PHE A 126 35.88 34.93 13.55
N SER A 127 34.94 34.92 14.50
CA SER A 127 34.99 35.76 15.72
C SER A 127 36.18 35.44 16.61
N ASN A 128 36.57 34.18 16.74
CA ASN A 128 37.71 33.78 17.57
C ASN A 128 39.05 34.16 16.95
N ASN A 129 39.15 34.22 15.61
CA ASN A 129 40.41 34.63 14.94
C ASN A 129 40.66 36.15 14.98
N THR A 130 39.63 36.98 15.11
CA THR A 130 39.78 38.44 15.22
C THR A 130 40.18 38.87 16.64
N THR A 131 39.85 38.15 17.68
CA THR A 131 40.28 38.44 19.05
C THR A 131 41.71 37.99 19.35
N GLY A 132 42.31 37.12 18.55
CA GLY A 132 43.68 36.65 18.69
C GLY A 132 44.74 37.61 18.08
N LEU A 133 44.34 38.59 17.24
CA LEU A 133 45.22 39.56 16.56
C LEU A 133 45.41 40.87 17.32
N LEU A 134 44.76 41.03 18.46
CA LEU A 134 44.80 42.26 19.29
C LEU A 134 45.52 42.06 20.62
N LYS A 135 46.40 41.05 20.73
CA LYS A 135 47.31 40.89 21.86
C LYS A 135 48.76 41.06 21.46
#